data_11e02f50214e90845cdeace23833991c
#
_entry.id   11e02f50214e90845cdeace23833991c
#
_cell.length_a   1.000
_cell.length_b   1.000
_cell.length_c   1.000
_cell.angle_alpha   90.00
_cell.angle_beta   90.00
_cell.angle_gamma   90.00
#
_symmetry.space_group_name_H-M   'P 1'
#
loop_
_entity.id
_entity.type
_entity.pdbx_description
1 polymer ?
#
loop_
_entity_poly.entity_id
_entity_poly.type
_entity_poly.pdbx_seq_one_letter_code
_entity_poly.pdbx_strand_id
1 'polypeptide(L)'
;MIGQLKTFDRSFSDLIASDARIEKLTEGFTWSEGPAWVRNGGYLLFTDVPENKLYRWSEDAGLSVFLSPSGYSGPEQASLREAGANGLCAEPGGTVLLADSGTRIVARLDPATRKKTPLATQFEGHRFNSPNDLVRRSDGVVFFTDPPYGLKGMNDSPVKELRFNGVYRLDTDGSVHLLDDSLSLPNGIALSPDERTLYVANSDPQRPIWMAYALDATGAVTGKRVFADASDLVAKDAPGLPDGMAVSADGHLFATGPGGVIVFAPDGRRLGRIETGEPISNCAFGNDGHTLYMTSHAMLTRVRVKALGLQFAQ
;
A
#
# COMPACT_ATOMS: atom_id res chain seq x y z
N MET A 1 -9.89 0.85 -23.06
CA MET A 1 -8.43 0.75 -22.87
C MET A 1 -7.90 2.09 -22.47
N ILE A 2 -7.01 2.11 -21.49
CA ILE A 2 -6.34 3.33 -21.03
C ILE A 2 -4.83 3.08 -20.93
N GLY A 3 -4.03 4.15 -20.96
CA GLY A 3 -2.62 4.11 -20.65
C GLY A 3 -1.73 3.31 -21.61
N GLN A 4 -0.55 2.95 -21.14
CA GLN A 4 0.47 2.27 -21.94
C GLN A 4 1.46 1.49 -21.07
N LEU A 5 2.20 0.56 -21.69
CA LEU A 5 3.34 -0.14 -21.10
C LEU A 5 4.64 0.45 -21.65
N LYS A 6 5.59 0.77 -20.78
CA LYS A 6 6.94 1.23 -21.12
C LYS A 6 7.97 0.18 -20.74
N THR A 7 8.71 -0.31 -21.73
CA THR A 7 9.82 -1.26 -21.52
C THR A 7 11.13 -0.49 -21.39
N PHE A 8 11.90 -0.76 -20.32
CA PHE A 8 13.24 -0.21 -20.12
C PHE A 8 14.30 -1.30 -20.26
N ASP A 9 13.95 -2.55 -19.93
CA ASP A 9 14.79 -3.72 -20.03
C ASP A 9 13.99 -4.87 -20.65
N ARG A 10 14.65 -5.72 -21.47
CA ARG A 10 14.01 -6.84 -22.17
C ARG A 10 13.30 -7.83 -21.24
N SER A 11 13.80 -8.00 -20.02
CA SER A 11 13.20 -8.89 -19.02
C SER A 11 11.84 -8.42 -18.51
N PHE A 12 11.43 -7.19 -18.82
CA PHE A 12 10.04 -6.74 -18.57
C PHE A 12 9.02 -7.59 -19.31
N SER A 13 9.36 -8.08 -20.52
CA SER A 13 8.48 -8.95 -21.31
C SER A 13 8.26 -10.34 -20.71
N ASP A 14 9.14 -10.76 -19.79
CA ASP A 14 8.99 -12.01 -19.04
C ASP A 14 7.92 -11.88 -17.95
N LEU A 15 7.66 -10.65 -17.49
CA LEU A 15 6.71 -10.33 -16.44
C LEU A 15 5.36 -9.85 -16.96
N ILE A 16 5.34 -9.18 -18.11
CA ILE A 16 4.13 -8.61 -18.73
C ILE A 16 4.20 -8.82 -20.24
N ALA A 17 3.14 -9.33 -20.84
CA ALA A 17 3.08 -9.45 -22.30
C ALA A 17 3.05 -8.06 -22.95
N SER A 18 3.73 -7.91 -24.09
CA SER A 18 3.82 -6.61 -24.80
C SER A 18 2.47 -6.11 -25.32
N ASP A 19 1.50 -7.01 -25.52
CA ASP A 19 0.13 -6.74 -25.93
C ASP A 19 -0.86 -6.69 -24.77
N ALA A 20 -0.39 -6.82 -23.51
CA ALA A 20 -1.22 -6.70 -22.34
C ALA A 20 -1.90 -5.32 -22.29
N ARG A 21 -3.14 -5.30 -21.85
CA ARG A 21 -3.99 -4.10 -21.89
C ARG A 21 -4.40 -3.70 -20.50
N ILE A 22 -4.34 -2.40 -20.23
CA ILE A 22 -4.83 -1.81 -19.00
C ILE A 22 -6.33 -1.57 -19.16
N GLU A 23 -7.13 -2.16 -18.28
CA GLU A 23 -8.58 -2.04 -18.26
C GLU A 23 -9.01 -1.11 -17.13
N LYS A 24 -9.88 -0.14 -17.41
CA LYS A 24 -10.60 0.61 -16.40
C LYS A 24 -11.84 -0.18 -16.00
N LEU A 25 -11.93 -0.55 -14.71
CA LEU A 25 -13.04 -1.33 -14.17
C LEU A 25 -14.17 -0.43 -13.69
N THR A 26 -13.83 0.64 -12.99
CA THR A 26 -14.78 1.63 -12.45
C THR A 26 -14.05 2.94 -12.14
N GLU A 27 -14.81 4.00 -11.95
CA GLU A 27 -14.33 5.35 -11.61
C GLU A 27 -15.33 6.09 -10.72
N GLY A 28 -14.95 7.28 -10.26
CA GLY A 28 -15.79 8.16 -9.44
C GLY A 28 -15.35 8.24 -7.99
N PHE A 29 -14.09 7.91 -7.71
CA PHE A 29 -13.47 8.06 -6.40
C PHE A 29 -12.80 9.43 -6.25
N THR A 30 -12.64 9.88 -5.01
CA THR A 30 -11.85 11.08 -4.71
C THR A 30 -10.35 10.74 -4.71
N TRP A 31 -9.96 9.67 -4.01
CA TRP A 31 -8.62 9.12 -4.00
C TRP A 31 -8.68 7.64 -3.60
N SER A 32 -8.63 6.76 -4.60
CA SER A 32 -8.68 5.32 -4.38
C SER A 32 -7.35 4.79 -3.85
N GLU A 33 -7.39 3.86 -2.87
CA GLU A 33 -6.24 3.36 -2.13
C GLU A 33 -6.38 1.90 -1.73
N GLY A 34 -5.32 1.35 -1.14
CA GLY A 34 -5.23 0.13 -0.38
C GLY A 34 -5.89 -1.10 -0.98
N PRO A 35 -5.62 -1.49 -2.24
CA PRO A 35 -6.26 -2.66 -2.83
C PRO A 35 -5.77 -3.94 -2.17
N ALA A 36 -6.69 -4.83 -1.78
CA ALA A 36 -6.38 -6.14 -1.22
C ALA A 36 -7.34 -7.21 -1.77
N TRP A 37 -6.78 -8.28 -2.31
CA TRP A 37 -7.57 -9.40 -2.84
C TRP A 37 -7.91 -10.40 -1.74
N VAL A 38 -9.19 -10.55 -1.45
CA VAL A 38 -9.71 -11.54 -0.49
C VAL A 38 -9.92 -12.86 -1.19
N ARG A 39 -8.93 -13.77 -1.10
CA ARG A 39 -8.91 -15.04 -1.85
C ARG A 39 -10.13 -15.91 -1.62
N ASN A 40 -10.50 -16.12 -0.34
CA ASN A 40 -11.64 -16.99 0.02
C ASN A 40 -13.00 -16.46 -0.47
N GLY A 41 -13.09 -15.18 -0.79
CA GLY A 41 -14.30 -14.53 -1.28
C GLY A 41 -14.29 -14.23 -2.78
N GLY A 42 -13.12 -14.31 -3.44
CA GLY A 42 -12.99 -14.01 -4.88
C GLY A 42 -13.28 -12.55 -5.23
N TYR A 43 -12.90 -11.59 -4.36
CA TYR A 43 -13.18 -10.18 -4.57
C TYR A 43 -12.03 -9.29 -4.09
N LEU A 44 -11.98 -8.08 -4.64
CA LEU A 44 -11.08 -7.01 -4.22
C LEU A 44 -11.80 -6.10 -3.21
N LEU A 45 -11.10 -5.75 -2.14
CA LEU A 45 -11.39 -4.60 -1.31
C LEU A 45 -10.43 -3.47 -1.65
N PHE A 46 -10.89 -2.23 -1.57
CA PHE A 46 -10.06 -1.02 -1.70
C PHE A 46 -10.77 0.16 -1.04
N THR A 47 -10.03 1.21 -0.71
CA THR A 47 -10.54 2.36 0.02
C THR A 47 -10.67 3.59 -0.86
N ASP A 48 -11.56 4.51 -0.48
CA ASP A 48 -11.56 5.92 -0.87
C ASP A 48 -11.37 6.71 0.43
N VAL A 49 -10.13 7.09 0.69
CA VAL A 49 -9.71 7.58 2.00
C VAL A 49 -10.38 8.90 2.37
N PRO A 50 -10.44 9.91 1.46
CA PRO A 50 -11.16 11.17 1.74
C PRO A 50 -12.65 10.96 1.94
N GLU A 51 -13.29 10.07 1.18
CA GLU A 51 -14.72 9.77 1.27
C GLU A 51 -15.08 8.87 2.45
N ASN A 52 -14.08 8.39 3.19
CA ASN A 52 -14.28 7.51 4.34
C ASN A 52 -15.07 6.24 3.99
N LYS A 53 -14.73 5.62 2.84
CA LYS A 53 -15.43 4.45 2.33
C LYS A 53 -14.46 3.31 2.03
N LEU A 54 -14.91 2.09 2.29
CA LEU A 54 -14.30 0.85 1.83
C LEU A 54 -15.23 0.25 0.78
N TYR A 55 -14.68 -0.04 -0.38
CA TYR A 55 -15.40 -0.63 -1.50
C TYR A 55 -15.04 -2.09 -1.68
N ARG A 56 -15.98 -2.83 -2.24
CA ARG A 56 -15.79 -4.19 -2.76
C ARG A 56 -16.05 -4.19 -4.26
N TRP A 57 -15.15 -4.82 -4.99
CA TRP A 57 -15.32 -5.10 -6.41
C TRP A 57 -15.16 -6.60 -6.69
N SER A 58 -16.01 -7.17 -7.54
CA SER A 58 -15.87 -8.55 -8.06
C SER A 58 -16.37 -8.62 -9.50
N GLU A 59 -15.91 -9.62 -10.26
CA GLU A 59 -16.36 -9.83 -11.65
C GLU A 59 -17.87 -9.98 -11.75
N ASP A 60 -18.49 -10.75 -10.85
CA ASP A 60 -19.91 -11.10 -10.93
C ASP A 60 -20.83 -9.98 -10.47
N ALA A 61 -20.44 -9.23 -9.41
CA ALA A 61 -21.31 -8.26 -8.75
C ALA A 61 -20.93 -6.79 -9.03
N GLY A 62 -19.79 -6.55 -9.67
CA GLY A 62 -19.28 -5.19 -9.89
C GLY A 62 -18.88 -4.48 -8.59
N LEU A 63 -19.04 -3.14 -8.58
CA LEU A 63 -18.69 -2.26 -7.48
C LEU A 63 -19.83 -2.15 -6.46
N SER A 64 -19.49 -2.20 -5.18
CA SER A 64 -20.41 -1.88 -4.08
C SER A 64 -19.67 -1.22 -2.91
N VAL A 65 -20.37 -0.42 -2.10
CA VAL A 65 -19.85 0.07 -0.81
C VAL A 65 -19.88 -1.09 0.17
N PHE A 66 -18.71 -1.42 0.71
CA PHE A 66 -18.56 -2.50 1.68
C PHE A 66 -18.70 -2.00 3.11
N LEU A 67 -18.05 -0.87 3.45
CA LEU A 67 -18.12 -0.25 4.78
C LEU A 67 -18.10 1.27 4.65
N SER A 68 -19.02 1.94 5.33
CA SER A 68 -19.09 3.41 5.46
C SER A 68 -19.71 3.76 6.82
N PRO A 69 -18.98 4.46 7.70
CA PRO A 69 -17.60 4.92 7.55
C PRO A 69 -16.59 3.77 7.58
N SER A 70 -15.49 3.89 6.83
CA SER A 70 -14.39 2.91 6.86
C SER A 70 -13.40 3.18 8.00
N GLY A 71 -13.21 4.46 8.35
CA GLY A 71 -12.33 4.95 9.39
C GLY A 71 -13.11 5.65 10.52
N TYR A 72 -12.75 6.91 10.75
CA TYR A 72 -13.28 7.71 11.87
C TYR A 72 -14.56 8.46 11.52
N SER A 73 -15.48 8.51 12.47
CA SER A 73 -16.77 9.25 12.36
C SER A 73 -17.17 9.96 13.66
N GLY A 74 -16.19 10.39 14.45
CA GLY A 74 -16.40 11.04 15.74
C GLY A 74 -16.32 12.57 15.67
N PRO A 75 -16.40 13.26 16.83
CA PRO A 75 -16.42 14.72 16.92
C PRO A 75 -15.13 15.41 16.46
N GLU A 76 -14.00 14.71 16.42
CA GLU A 76 -12.70 15.26 16.00
C GLU A 76 -12.50 15.23 14.46
N GLN A 77 -13.50 14.84 13.67
CA GLN A 77 -13.38 14.72 12.22
C GLN A 77 -12.90 16.01 11.53
N ALA A 78 -13.19 17.17 12.10
CA ALA A 78 -12.73 18.47 11.60
C ALA A 78 -11.19 18.64 11.66
N SER A 79 -10.50 17.87 12.49
CA SER A 79 -9.02 17.85 12.60
C SER A 79 -8.35 16.90 11.62
N LEU A 80 -9.14 16.10 10.89
CA LEU A 80 -8.65 15.15 9.90
C LEU A 80 -8.73 15.75 8.50
N ARG A 81 -7.72 15.45 7.69
CA ARG A 81 -7.73 15.66 6.25
C ARG A 81 -8.39 14.49 5.55
N GLU A 82 -8.11 13.28 6.04
CA GLU A 82 -8.61 12.01 5.50
C GLU A 82 -9.14 11.18 6.67
N ALA A 83 -10.45 10.93 6.68
CA ALA A 83 -11.11 10.25 7.79
C ALA A 83 -11.23 8.73 7.57
N GLY A 84 -10.94 8.23 6.37
CA GLY A 84 -11.08 6.83 6.01
C GLY A 84 -9.92 5.93 6.45
N ALA A 85 -10.15 4.63 6.36
CA ALA A 85 -9.07 3.64 6.33
C ALA A 85 -8.31 3.78 5.00
N ASN A 86 -7.01 3.42 5.01
CA ASN A 86 -6.11 3.52 3.86
C ASN A 86 -5.67 2.13 3.39
N GLY A 87 -4.43 1.69 3.68
CA GLY A 87 -3.88 0.43 3.25
C GLY A 87 -4.59 -0.79 3.85
N LEU A 88 -4.71 -1.84 3.06
CA LEU A 88 -5.33 -3.11 3.44
C LEU A 88 -4.38 -4.27 3.17
N CYS A 89 -4.42 -5.30 4.02
CA CYS A 89 -3.73 -6.56 3.78
C CYS A 89 -4.66 -7.74 4.11
N ALA A 90 -5.02 -8.53 3.11
CA ALA A 90 -5.84 -9.71 3.32
C ALA A 90 -5.04 -10.83 4.02
N GLU A 91 -5.61 -11.41 5.06
CA GLU A 91 -4.99 -12.51 5.81
C GLU A 91 -5.44 -13.88 5.25
N PRO A 92 -4.62 -14.93 5.38
CA PRO A 92 -4.98 -16.28 4.88
C PRO A 92 -6.29 -16.82 5.45
N GLY A 93 -6.68 -16.41 6.67
CA GLY A 93 -7.94 -16.78 7.33
C GLY A 93 -9.18 -16.05 6.80
N GLY A 94 -9.01 -15.09 5.87
CA GLY A 94 -10.11 -14.31 5.29
C GLY A 94 -10.44 -13.01 6.01
N THR A 95 -9.79 -12.71 7.14
CA THR A 95 -9.80 -11.38 7.76
C THR A 95 -8.92 -10.41 6.99
N VAL A 96 -9.05 -9.11 7.27
CA VAL A 96 -8.30 -8.07 6.58
C VAL A 96 -7.71 -7.11 7.61
N LEU A 97 -6.40 -6.91 7.55
CA LEU A 97 -5.74 -5.86 8.32
C LEU A 97 -5.98 -4.50 7.64
N LEU A 98 -6.16 -3.46 8.44
CA LEU A 98 -6.34 -2.09 7.98
C LEU A 98 -5.37 -1.16 8.69
N ALA A 99 -4.72 -0.31 7.92
CA ALA A 99 -4.17 0.94 8.38
C ALA A 99 -5.32 1.95 8.43
N ASP A 100 -5.97 2.10 9.59
CA ASP A 100 -7.12 3.00 9.77
C ASP A 100 -6.62 4.41 10.10
N SER A 101 -6.29 5.17 9.04
CA SER A 101 -5.70 6.51 9.14
C SER A 101 -6.59 7.45 9.94
N GLY A 102 -7.89 7.45 9.69
CA GLY A 102 -8.83 8.35 10.35
C GLY A 102 -9.01 8.06 11.83
N THR A 103 -9.07 6.78 12.22
CA THR A 103 -9.13 6.37 13.64
C THR A 103 -7.75 6.41 14.30
N ARG A 104 -6.66 6.47 13.51
CA ARG A 104 -5.26 6.49 13.94
C ARG A 104 -4.84 5.18 14.63
N ILE A 105 -5.23 4.04 14.05
CA ILE A 105 -4.97 2.70 14.58
C ILE A 105 -4.58 1.72 13.48
N VAL A 106 -3.95 0.61 13.88
CA VAL A 106 -3.92 -0.62 13.09
C VAL A 106 -5.05 -1.52 13.61
N ALA A 107 -5.87 -2.04 12.70
CA ALA A 107 -7.03 -2.83 13.07
C ALA A 107 -7.16 -4.09 12.21
N ARG A 108 -7.95 -5.06 12.69
CA ARG A 108 -8.41 -6.23 11.93
C ARG A 108 -9.90 -6.13 11.67
N LEU A 109 -10.29 -6.27 10.42
CA LEU A 109 -11.67 -6.34 9.95
C LEU A 109 -12.06 -7.79 9.71
N ASP A 110 -13.17 -8.22 10.28
CA ASP A 110 -13.86 -9.43 9.88
C ASP A 110 -14.86 -9.08 8.76
N PRO A 111 -14.65 -9.53 7.51
CA PRO A 111 -15.53 -9.21 6.41
C PRO A 111 -16.95 -9.76 6.55
N ALA A 112 -17.16 -10.87 7.27
CA ALA A 112 -18.46 -11.48 7.46
C ALA A 112 -19.36 -10.64 8.40
N THR A 113 -18.78 -10.13 9.49
CA THR A 113 -19.49 -9.32 10.49
C THR A 113 -19.34 -7.83 10.29
N ARG A 114 -18.38 -7.40 9.45
CA ARG A 114 -17.95 -6.01 9.26
C ARG A 114 -17.44 -5.33 10.53
N LYS A 115 -17.04 -6.12 11.51
CA LYS A 115 -16.51 -5.62 12.79
C LYS A 115 -15.01 -5.35 12.68
N LYS A 116 -14.60 -4.14 13.09
CA LYS A 116 -13.19 -3.79 13.26
C LYS A 116 -12.76 -4.05 14.71
N THR A 117 -11.60 -4.68 14.90
CA THR A 117 -10.96 -4.89 16.20
C THR A 117 -9.60 -4.20 16.19
N PRO A 118 -9.36 -3.20 17.05
CA PRO A 118 -8.04 -2.57 17.18
C PRO A 118 -6.96 -3.59 17.58
N LEU A 119 -5.80 -3.50 16.93
CA LEU A 119 -4.60 -4.27 17.24
C LEU A 119 -3.53 -3.39 17.88
N ALA A 120 -3.35 -2.16 17.40
CA ALA A 120 -2.46 -1.17 17.97
C ALA A 120 -3.07 0.22 17.83
N THR A 121 -2.97 1.05 18.89
CA THR A 121 -3.61 2.37 18.95
C THR A 121 -2.62 3.50 19.26
N GLN A 122 -1.41 3.15 19.72
CA GLN A 122 -0.41 4.11 20.18
C GLN A 122 0.99 3.50 20.20
N PHE A 123 1.98 4.38 20.25
CA PHE A 123 3.37 4.05 20.53
C PHE A 123 3.88 4.93 21.68
N GLU A 124 4.46 4.32 22.72
CA GLU A 124 4.98 5.01 23.92
C GLU A 124 3.99 6.00 24.57
N GLY A 125 2.70 5.63 24.60
CA GLY A 125 1.65 6.47 25.18
C GLY A 125 1.10 7.58 24.30
N HIS A 126 1.61 7.75 23.08
CA HIS A 126 1.16 8.73 22.07
C HIS A 126 0.39 8.03 20.95
N ARG A 127 -0.71 8.62 20.51
CA ARG A 127 -1.48 8.13 19.36
C ARG A 127 -0.61 8.18 18.10
N PHE A 128 -0.77 7.19 17.23
CA PHE A 128 -0.17 7.24 15.89
C PHE A 128 -0.57 8.50 15.13
N ASN A 129 0.21 8.89 14.11
CA ASN A 129 -0.14 10.01 13.25
C ASN A 129 -1.38 9.68 12.41
N SER A 130 -1.21 8.84 11.40
CA SER A 130 -2.28 8.28 10.57
C SER A 130 -1.74 7.04 9.84
N PRO A 131 -1.80 5.84 10.45
CA PRO A 131 -1.30 4.62 9.82
C PRO A 131 -1.79 4.52 8.37
N ASN A 132 -0.83 4.28 7.44
CA ASN A 132 -1.09 4.45 6.02
C ASN A 132 -1.11 3.12 5.27
N ASP A 133 -0.05 2.34 5.32
CA ASP A 133 0.03 1.04 4.64
C ASP A 133 0.63 -0.02 5.56
N LEU A 134 0.40 -1.31 5.24
CA LEU A 134 0.83 -2.40 6.10
C LEU A 134 1.03 -3.70 5.32
N VAL A 135 1.95 -4.52 5.82
CA VAL A 135 2.21 -5.88 5.33
C VAL A 135 2.33 -6.86 6.49
N ARG A 136 1.81 -8.06 6.29
CA ARG A 136 1.88 -9.14 7.27
C ARG A 136 2.96 -10.16 6.91
N ARG A 137 3.81 -10.52 7.85
CA ARG A 137 4.75 -11.66 7.76
C ARG A 137 4.01 -12.98 8.02
N SER A 138 4.55 -14.08 7.53
CA SER A 138 3.94 -15.42 7.65
C SER A 138 3.63 -15.85 9.08
N ASP A 139 4.46 -15.44 10.05
CA ASP A 139 4.29 -15.70 11.49
C ASP A 139 3.25 -14.81 12.19
N GLY A 140 2.66 -13.85 11.48
CA GLY A 140 1.63 -12.96 12.01
C GLY A 140 2.11 -11.58 12.45
N VAL A 141 3.41 -11.33 12.45
CA VAL A 141 3.97 -9.99 12.69
C VAL A 141 3.53 -9.05 11.56
N VAL A 142 3.15 -7.82 11.92
CA VAL A 142 2.70 -6.80 10.98
C VAL A 142 3.71 -5.66 10.95
N PHE A 143 4.09 -5.21 9.76
CA PHE A 143 4.85 -3.98 9.56
C PHE A 143 3.92 -2.92 8.99
N PHE A 144 4.05 -1.68 9.46
CA PHE A 144 3.20 -0.58 8.98
C PHE A 144 3.92 0.76 9.01
N THR A 145 3.41 1.69 8.23
CA THR A 145 3.90 3.07 8.13
C THR A 145 2.91 4.04 8.76
N ASP A 146 3.43 5.14 9.33
CA ASP A 146 2.63 6.12 10.07
C ASP A 146 2.99 7.57 9.69
N PRO A 147 2.76 7.97 8.42
CA PRO A 147 2.90 9.34 7.98
C PRO A 147 1.74 10.22 8.49
N PRO A 148 1.79 11.56 8.33
CA PRO A 148 0.77 12.46 8.84
C PRO A 148 -0.39 12.73 7.86
N TYR A 149 -0.56 11.95 6.77
CA TYR A 149 -1.50 12.25 5.68
C TYR A 149 -2.95 12.41 6.12
N GLY A 150 -3.40 11.63 7.11
CA GLY A 150 -4.75 11.70 7.66
C GLY A 150 -5.01 12.96 8.49
N LEU A 151 -3.97 13.68 8.91
CA LEU A 151 -4.08 14.84 9.79
C LEU A 151 -4.18 16.15 9.00
N LYS A 152 -5.10 17.03 9.37
CA LYS A 152 -5.18 18.37 8.82
C LYS A 152 -3.96 19.18 9.28
N GLY A 153 -3.22 19.73 8.31
CA GLY A 153 -1.96 20.42 8.56
C GLY A 153 -0.73 19.49 8.53
N MET A 154 -0.92 18.18 8.29
CA MET A 154 0.18 17.23 8.12
C MET A 154 1.13 17.23 9.34
N ASN A 155 2.42 17.48 9.11
CA ASN A 155 3.44 17.57 10.17
C ASN A 155 3.19 18.70 11.17
N ASP A 156 2.49 19.76 10.75
CA ASP A 156 2.15 20.93 11.58
C ASP A 156 0.77 20.79 12.25
N SER A 157 0.18 19.61 12.19
CA SER A 157 -1.13 19.36 12.78
C SER A 157 -1.11 19.53 14.31
N PRO A 158 -2.04 20.31 14.90
CA PRO A 158 -2.10 20.49 16.34
C PRO A 158 -2.46 19.22 17.11
N VAL A 159 -2.98 18.18 16.41
CA VAL A 159 -3.34 16.89 17.00
C VAL A 159 -2.29 15.81 16.77
N LYS A 160 -1.18 16.14 16.11
CA LYS A 160 -0.03 15.24 15.96
C LYS A 160 0.73 15.13 17.29
N GLU A 161 0.83 13.92 17.82
CA GLU A 161 1.45 13.66 19.13
C GLU A 161 2.90 13.19 19.01
N LEU A 162 3.20 12.37 17.98
CA LEU A 162 4.55 11.89 17.69
C LEU A 162 5.35 12.96 16.92
N ARG A 163 6.61 13.16 17.28
CA ARG A 163 7.49 14.19 16.65
C ARG A 163 8.05 13.75 15.30
N PHE A 164 7.87 12.50 14.91
CA PHE A 164 8.40 11.87 13.71
C PHE A 164 7.28 11.14 12.96
N ASN A 165 7.60 10.61 11.79
CA ASN A 165 6.76 9.74 10.99
C ASN A 165 7.45 8.38 10.96
N GLY A 166 6.81 7.36 11.55
CA GLY A 166 7.46 6.10 11.85
C GLY A 166 7.21 4.98 10.84
N VAL A 167 8.17 4.07 10.78
CA VAL A 167 7.99 2.70 10.27
C VAL A 167 8.02 1.77 11.48
N TYR A 168 7.03 0.91 11.62
CA TYR A 168 6.84 0.12 12.84
C TYR A 168 6.71 -1.37 12.55
N ARG A 169 7.01 -2.16 13.59
CA ARG A 169 6.66 -3.57 13.71
C ARG A 169 5.65 -3.73 14.86
N LEU A 170 4.57 -4.44 14.59
CA LEU A 170 3.56 -4.88 15.55
C LEU A 170 3.67 -6.39 15.72
N ASP A 171 4.05 -6.85 16.88
CA ASP A 171 4.16 -8.26 17.22
C ASP A 171 2.78 -8.87 17.54
N THR A 172 2.69 -10.19 17.52
CA THR A 172 1.44 -10.93 17.73
C THR A 172 0.89 -10.81 19.16
N ASP A 173 1.72 -10.39 20.11
CA ASP A 173 1.32 -10.09 21.50
C ASP A 173 0.79 -8.65 21.68
N GLY A 174 0.79 -7.84 20.62
CA GLY A 174 0.37 -6.43 20.62
C GLY A 174 1.49 -5.43 20.90
N SER A 175 2.73 -5.88 21.11
CA SER A 175 3.89 -4.99 21.29
C SER A 175 4.22 -4.25 20.00
N VAL A 176 4.45 -2.93 20.10
CA VAL A 176 4.81 -2.07 18.96
C VAL A 176 6.26 -1.63 19.10
N HIS A 177 7.03 -1.78 18.02
CA HIS A 177 8.44 -1.40 17.96
C HIS A 177 8.68 -0.42 16.82
N LEU A 178 9.36 0.69 17.09
CA LEU A 178 9.82 1.62 16.07
C LEU A 178 11.04 1.02 15.35
N LEU A 179 10.97 0.97 14.02
CA LEU A 179 12.04 0.47 13.16
C LEU A 179 12.86 1.60 12.52
N ASP A 180 12.19 2.66 12.08
CA ASP A 180 12.83 3.85 11.49
C ASP A 180 11.94 5.09 11.68
N ASP A 181 12.57 6.22 11.99
CA ASP A 181 11.96 7.55 12.12
C ASP A 181 12.64 8.58 11.19
N SER A 182 13.52 8.12 10.30
CA SER A 182 14.33 9.00 9.43
C SER A 182 13.68 9.33 8.07
N LEU A 183 12.53 8.73 7.76
CA LEU A 183 11.77 9.02 6.55
C LEU A 183 10.81 10.19 6.81
N SER A 184 10.78 11.14 5.88
CA SER A 184 9.93 12.32 5.99
C SER A 184 8.45 11.99 5.79
N LEU A 185 8.14 11.09 4.85
CA LEU A 185 6.78 10.67 4.47
C LEU A 185 6.76 9.17 4.09
N PRO A 186 7.01 8.26 5.08
CA PRO A 186 6.90 6.82 4.82
C PRO A 186 5.49 6.47 4.35
N ASN A 187 5.39 5.63 3.31
CA ASN A 187 4.12 5.31 2.67
C ASN A 187 4.02 3.80 2.43
N GLY A 188 3.95 3.34 1.18
CA GLY A 188 3.81 1.93 0.87
C GLY A 188 4.88 1.03 1.50
N ILE A 189 4.50 -0.20 1.84
CA ILE A 189 5.35 -1.16 2.53
C ILE A 189 5.10 -2.58 2.03
N ALA A 190 6.18 -3.35 1.80
CA ALA A 190 6.09 -4.74 1.34
C ALA A 190 7.26 -5.58 1.83
N LEU A 191 7.08 -6.91 1.86
CA LEU A 191 8.12 -7.89 2.21
C LEU A 191 8.61 -8.63 0.97
N SER A 192 9.91 -8.96 0.95
CA SER A 192 10.49 -9.91 0.00
C SER A 192 9.94 -11.34 0.21
N PRO A 193 10.03 -12.24 -0.79
CA PRO A 193 9.51 -13.61 -0.65
C PRO A 193 10.12 -14.42 0.49
N ASP A 194 11.37 -14.16 0.84
CA ASP A 194 12.06 -14.77 1.98
C ASP A 194 11.80 -14.07 3.32
N GLU A 195 10.99 -12.99 3.30
CA GLU A 195 10.63 -12.15 4.45
C GLU A 195 11.84 -11.54 5.19
N ARG A 196 13.00 -11.44 4.52
CA ARG A 196 14.23 -10.88 5.08
C ARG A 196 14.52 -9.45 4.63
N THR A 197 13.73 -8.93 3.69
CA THR A 197 13.82 -7.54 3.25
C THR A 197 12.46 -6.88 3.36
N LEU A 198 12.40 -5.76 4.09
CA LEU A 198 11.25 -4.89 4.15
C LEU A 198 11.50 -3.71 3.22
N TYR A 199 10.63 -3.51 2.24
CA TYR A 199 10.64 -2.35 1.35
C TYR A 199 9.70 -1.29 1.89
N VAL A 200 10.13 -0.02 1.88
CA VAL A 200 9.32 1.12 2.29
C VAL A 200 9.49 2.27 1.32
N ALA A 201 8.39 2.78 0.79
CA ALA A 201 8.37 3.98 -0.03
C ALA A 201 8.43 5.25 0.82
N ASN A 202 9.08 6.29 0.30
CA ASN A 202 9.05 7.64 0.88
C ASN A 202 8.45 8.60 -0.16
N SER A 203 7.23 9.09 0.10
CA SER A 203 6.46 9.96 -0.81
C SER A 203 6.85 11.44 -0.68
N ASP A 204 8.12 11.72 -0.47
CA ASP A 204 8.64 13.07 -0.39
C ASP A 204 9.19 13.51 -1.77
N PRO A 205 8.66 14.57 -2.39
CA PRO A 205 9.15 15.04 -3.69
C PRO A 205 10.61 15.48 -3.66
N GLN A 206 11.17 15.84 -2.48
CA GLN A 206 12.58 16.17 -2.32
C GLN A 206 13.46 14.92 -2.12
N ARG A 207 12.85 13.78 -1.75
CA ARG A 207 13.53 12.51 -1.54
C ARG A 207 12.64 11.34 -1.94
N PRO A 208 12.28 11.22 -3.23
CA PRO A 208 11.35 10.19 -3.73
C PRO A 208 12.07 8.85 -3.91
N ILE A 209 12.17 8.08 -2.84
CA ILE A 209 12.97 6.84 -2.79
C ILE A 209 12.14 5.65 -2.29
N TRP A 210 12.63 4.46 -2.57
CA TRP A 210 12.27 3.23 -1.88
C TRP A 210 13.46 2.76 -1.05
N MET A 211 13.23 2.48 0.22
CA MET A 211 14.21 1.90 1.12
C MET A 211 14.10 0.38 1.15
N ALA A 212 15.20 -0.30 1.40
CA ALA A 212 15.25 -1.71 1.74
C ALA A 212 15.92 -1.88 3.11
N TYR A 213 15.20 -2.51 4.03
CA TYR A 213 15.66 -2.82 5.38
C TYR A 213 15.93 -4.32 5.47
N ALA A 214 17.14 -4.70 5.85
CA ALA A 214 17.47 -6.10 6.14
C ALA A 214 16.89 -6.46 7.52
N LEU A 215 16.13 -7.56 7.57
CA LEU A 215 15.49 -8.07 8.77
C LEU A 215 16.19 -9.33 9.26
N ASP A 216 16.34 -9.46 10.57
CA ASP A 216 16.68 -10.73 11.20
C ASP A 216 15.44 -11.64 11.39
N ALA A 217 15.63 -12.80 11.98
CA ALA A 217 14.55 -13.76 12.21
C ALA A 217 13.44 -13.22 13.14
N THR A 218 13.74 -12.25 13.99
CA THR A 218 12.76 -11.61 14.89
C THR A 218 12.01 -10.46 14.20
N GLY A 219 12.42 -10.06 12.99
CA GLY A 219 11.89 -8.90 12.28
C GLY A 219 12.52 -7.57 12.73
N ALA A 220 13.63 -7.61 13.47
CA ALA A 220 14.40 -6.41 13.78
C ALA A 220 15.29 -6.01 12.61
N VAL A 221 15.44 -4.69 12.41
CA VAL A 221 16.27 -4.14 11.35
C VAL A 221 17.75 -4.28 11.69
N THR A 222 18.50 -4.96 10.83
CA THR A 222 19.96 -5.15 10.96
C THR A 222 20.78 -4.27 10.01
N GLY A 223 20.12 -3.65 9.02
CA GLY A 223 20.74 -2.74 8.08
C GLY A 223 19.71 -2.09 7.16
N LYS A 224 20.05 -0.95 6.58
CA LYS A 224 19.18 -0.26 5.62
C LYS A 224 19.99 0.35 4.48
N ARG A 225 19.37 0.40 3.30
CA ARG A 225 19.92 1.08 2.11
C ARG A 225 18.80 1.67 1.27
N VAL A 226 19.14 2.63 0.42
CA VAL A 226 18.25 3.04 -0.66
C VAL A 226 18.17 1.88 -1.66
N PHE A 227 16.96 1.41 -1.94
CA PHE A 227 16.71 0.38 -2.94
C PHE A 227 16.65 0.99 -4.34
N ALA A 228 15.88 2.06 -4.49
CA ALA A 228 15.74 2.81 -5.74
C ALA A 228 15.43 4.28 -5.47
N ASP A 229 15.76 5.14 -6.43
CA ASP A 229 15.54 6.59 -6.39
C ASP A 229 14.77 7.03 -7.64
N ALA A 230 13.75 7.87 -7.46
CA ALA A 230 12.88 8.37 -8.54
C ALA A 230 13.07 9.88 -8.81
N SER A 231 14.11 10.52 -8.29
CA SER A 231 14.35 11.96 -8.44
C SER A 231 14.40 12.39 -9.92
N ASP A 232 14.94 11.52 -10.79
CA ASP A 232 15.00 11.76 -12.24
C ASP A 232 13.63 11.77 -12.91
N LEU A 233 12.64 11.08 -12.34
CA LEU A 233 11.26 11.02 -12.85
C LEU A 233 10.43 12.19 -12.31
N VAL A 234 10.59 12.56 -11.04
CA VAL A 234 9.97 13.75 -10.44
C VAL A 234 10.44 15.01 -11.16
N ALA A 235 11.74 15.12 -11.49
CA ALA A 235 12.29 16.23 -12.24
C ALA A 235 11.73 16.37 -13.67
N LYS A 236 11.00 15.36 -14.18
CA LYS A 236 10.30 15.36 -15.48
C LYS A 236 8.79 15.57 -15.35
N ASP A 237 8.33 16.01 -14.18
CA ASP A 237 6.90 16.22 -13.87
C ASP A 237 6.01 14.97 -14.11
N ALA A 238 6.57 13.77 -13.96
CA ALA A 238 5.80 12.54 -14.05
C ALA A 238 4.83 12.45 -12.88
N PRO A 239 3.53 12.18 -13.10
CA PRO A 239 2.53 12.19 -12.03
C PRO A 239 2.77 11.09 -11.00
N GLY A 240 2.52 11.41 -9.73
CA GLY A 240 2.69 10.48 -8.59
C GLY A 240 4.05 10.57 -7.91
N LEU A 241 4.15 9.92 -6.78
CA LEU A 241 5.34 9.76 -5.94
C LEU A 241 5.47 8.29 -5.53
N PRO A 242 6.61 7.84 -4.97
CA PRO A 242 6.71 6.50 -4.39
C PRO A 242 5.60 6.26 -3.36
N ASP A 243 4.76 5.25 -3.60
CA ASP A 243 3.56 4.97 -2.83
C ASP A 243 3.39 3.45 -2.65
N GLY A 244 2.19 2.89 -2.69
CA GLY A 244 1.93 1.48 -2.47
C GLY A 244 2.69 0.53 -3.41
N MET A 245 2.82 -0.74 -3.02
CA MET A 245 3.59 -1.71 -3.80
C MET A 245 3.13 -3.15 -3.56
N ALA A 246 3.41 -4.01 -4.54
CA ALA A 246 3.21 -5.45 -4.46
C ALA A 246 4.47 -6.19 -4.92
N VAL A 247 4.68 -7.40 -4.39
CA VAL A 247 5.84 -8.25 -4.71
C VAL A 247 5.38 -9.51 -5.43
N SER A 248 6.10 -9.92 -6.48
CA SER A 248 5.87 -11.20 -7.13
C SER A 248 6.57 -12.35 -6.40
N ALA A 249 6.16 -13.58 -6.68
CA ALA A 249 6.78 -14.80 -6.14
C ALA A 249 8.30 -14.87 -6.40
N ASP A 250 8.74 -14.31 -7.53
CA ASP A 250 10.15 -14.26 -7.93
C ASP A 250 10.90 -13.04 -7.37
N GLY A 251 10.25 -12.25 -6.51
CA GLY A 251 10.86 -11.09 -5.85
C GLY A 251 10.92 -9.80 -6.66
N HIS A 252 10.24 -9.71 -7.81
CA HIS A 252 10.10 -8.45 -8.53
C HIS A 252 9.16 -7.52 -7.76
N LEU A 253 9.56 -6.25 -7.64
CA LEU A 253 8.77 -5.23 -6.96
C LEU A 253 7.97 -4.44 -7.99
N PHE A 254 6.64 -4.45 -7.85
CA PHE A 254 5.69 -3.62 -8.57
C PHE A 254 5.36 -2.44 -7.66
N ALA A 255 6.10 -1.34 -7.81
CA ALA A 255 6.01 -0.19 -6.92
C ALA A 255 5.40 1.00 -7.64
N THR A 256 4.34 1.57 -7.06
CA THR A 256 3.77 2.80 -7.59
C THR A 256 4.73 3.97 -7.35
N GLY A 257 4.76 4.88 -8.30
CA GLY A 257 5.70 6.00 -8.27
C GLY A 257 5.48 6.96 -9.43
N PRO A 258 6.42 7.88 -9.68
CA PRO A 258 6.25 8.86 -10.74
C PRO A 258 6.04 8.22 -12.11
N GLY A 259 4.86 8.48 -12.68
CA GLY A 259 4.42 8.02 -13.99
C GLY A 259 3.65 6.69 -13.98
N GLY A 260 3.52 5.99 -12.86
CA GLY A 260 2.73 4.75 -12.77
C GLY A 260 3.36 3.67 -11.90
N VAL A 261 3.06 2.39 -12.16
CA VAL A 261 3.71 1.26 -11.48
C VAL A 261 5.05 0.98 -12.14
N ILE A 262 6.14 1.25 -11.45
CA ILE A 262 7.50 0.91 -11.88
C ILE A 262 7.79 -0.52 -11.44
N VAL A 263 8.21 -1.37 -12.38
CA VAL A 263 8.58 -2.74 -12.09
C VAL A 263 10.09 -2.82 -11.94
N PHE A 264 10.53 -3.27 -10.76
CA PHE A 264 11.95 -3.44 -10.43
C PHE A 264 12.33 -4.92 -10.35
N ALA A 265 13.53 -5.23 -10.79
CA ALA A 265 14.20 -6.49 -10.43
C ALA A 265 14.57 -6.48 -8.93
N PRO A 266 14.83 -7.66 -8.31
CA PRO A 266 15.24 -7.74 -6.91
C PRO A 266 16.50 -6.93 -6.55
N ASP A 267 17.35 -6.62 -7.53
CA ASP A 267 18.54 -5.80 -7.37
C ASP A 267 18.30 -4.29 -7.42
N GLY A 268 17.05 -3.83 -7.70
CA GLY A 268 16.65 -2.43 -7.81
C GLY A 268 16.70 -1.86 -9.24
N ARG A 269 17.08 -2.66 -10.24
CA ARG A 269 17.08 -2.23 -11.65
C ARG A 269 15.65 -2.06 -12.17
N ARG A 270 15.34 -0.92 -12.79
CA ARG A 270 14.04 -0.64 -13.41
C ARG A 270 13.89 -1.47 -14.69
N LEU A 271 12.85 -2.29 -14.76
CA LEU A 271 12.56 -3.15 -15.92
C LEU A 271 11.58 -2.50 -16.89
N GLY A 272 10.57 -1.83 -16.36
CA GLY A 272 9.54 -1.17 -17.15
C GLY A 272 8.55 -0.41 -16.28
N ARG A 273 7.51 0.11 -16.90
CA ARG A 273 6.47 0.87 -16.20
C ARG A 273 5.09 0.64 -16.81
N ILE A 274 4.06 0.55 -15.96
CA ILE A 274 2.65 0.47 -16.31
C ILE A 274 2.06 1.85 -16.04
N GLU A 275 1.58 2.53 -17.07
CA GLU A 275 1.10 3.92 -17.02
C GLU A 275 -0.40 3.97 -17.32
N THR A 276 -1.21 4.49 -16.40
CA THR A 276 -2.65 4.74 -16.64
C THR A 276 -2.91 6.13 -17.22
N GLY A 277 -1.96 7.03 -17.10
CA GLY A 277 -2.07 8.46 -17.41
C GLY A 277 -2.37 9.31 -16.16
N GLU A 278 -2.74 8.67 -15.04
CA GLU A 278 -3.01 9.30 -13.74
C GLU A 278 -2.03 8.79 -12.68
N PRO A 279 -1.88 9.47 -11.54
CA PRO A 279 -1.16 8.93 -10.40
C PRO A 279 -1.75 7.59 -9.97
N ILE A 280 -0.91 6.61 -9.70
CA ILE A 280 -1.31 5.32 -9.12
C ILE A 280 -0.83 5.32 -7.68
N SER A 281 -1.77 5.22 -6.75
CA SER A 281 -1.49 5.22 -5.32
C SER A 281 -1.01 3.86 -4.84
N ASN A 282 -1.67 2.76 -5.24
CA ASN A 282 -1.33 1.44 -4.75
C ASN A 282 -1.65 0.35 -5.78
N CYS A 283 -1.14 -0.87 -5.57
CA CYS A 283 -1.44 -2.02 -6.43
C CYS A 283 -1.44 -3.34 -5.63
N ALA A 284 -2.19 -4.32 -6.12
CA ALA A 284 -2.25 -5.66 -5.53
C ALA A 284 -2.49 -6.72 -6.60
N PHE A 285 -1.87 -7.88 -6.43
CA PHE A 285 -2.23 -9.06 -7.23
C PHE A 285 -3.56 -9.64 -6.78
N GLY A 286 -4.36 -10.14 -7.73
CA GLY A 286 -5.65 -10.76 -7.45
C GLY A 286 -6.03 -11.83 -8.45
N ASN A 287 -7.27 -12.32 -8.38
CA ASN A 287 -7.81 -13.44 -9.16
C ASN A 287 -6.99 -14.73 -8.95
N ASP A 288 -6.37 -15.20 -10.02
CA ASP A 288 -5.47 -16.36 -10.06
C ASP A 288 -3.99 -16.01 -9.74
N GLY A 289 -3.74 -14.78 -9.27
CA GLY A 289 -2.39 -14.28 -8.98
C GLY A 289 -1.68 -13.62 -10.16
N HIS A 290 -2.28 -13.63 -11.35
CA HIS A 290 -1.75 -13.04 -12.57
C HIS A 290 -2.51 -11.78 -13.02
N THR A 291 -3.29 -11.18 -12.15
CA THR A 291 -3.97 -9.90 -12.40
C THR A 291 -3.45 -8.86 -11.40
N LEU A 292 -2.85 -7.80 -11.90
CA LEU A 292 -2.46 -6.65 -11.08
C LEU A 292 -3.60 -5.63 -11.10
N TYR A 293 -4.22 -5.41 -9.95
CA TYR A 293 -5.16 -4.33 -9.70
C TYR A 293 -4.41 -3.08 -9.28
N MET A 294 -4.84 -1.93 -9.73
CA MET A 294 -4.21 -0.63 -9.44
C MET A 294 -5.29 0.38 -9.06
N THR A 295 -5.14 1.02 -7.92
CA THR A 295 -5.88 2.20 -7.53
C THR A 295 -5.22 3.41 -8.16
N SER A 296 -5.90 4.05 -9.11
CA SER A 296 -5.34 5.08 -9.97
C SER A 296 -6.17 6.35 -9.87
N HIS A 297 -5.84 7.20 -8.88
CA HIS A 297 -6.57 8.44 -8.58
C HIS A 297 -8.07 8.15 -8.39
N ALA A 298 -8.90 8.57 -9.35
CA ALA A 298 -10.35 8.39 -9.32
C ALA A 298 -10.83 7.04 -9.89
N MET A 299 -9.93 6.12 -10.22
CA MET A 299 -10.23 4.89 -10.95
C MET A 299 -9.71 3.64 -10.25
N LEU A 300 -10.44 2.53 -10.39
CA LEU A 300 -9.90 1.19 -10.23
C LEU A 300 -9.58 0.62 -11.63
N THR A 301 -8.36 0.14 -11.78
CA THR A 301 -7.85 -0.41 -13.04
C THR A 301 -7.20 -1.76 -12.81
N ARG A 302 -7.01 -2.54 -13.89
CA ARG A 302 -6.24 -3.78 -13.83
C ARG A 302 -5.45 -4.04 -15.11
N VAL A 303 -4.45 -4.91 -15.00
CA VAL A 303 -3.72 -5.46 -16.13
C VAL A 303 -3.36 -6.92 -15.87
N ARG A 304 -3.46 -7.76 -16.92
CA ARG A 304 -2.94 -9.15 -16.85
C ARG A 304 -1.44 -9.13 -16.95
N VAL A 305 -0.78 -9.88 -16.06
CA VAL A 305 0.67 -10.04 -16.01
C VAL A 305 1.04 -11.53 -16.07
N LYS A 306 2.27 -11.83 -16.43
CA LYS A 306 2.84 -13.18 -16.37
C LYS A 306 3.41 -13.49 -14.99
N ALA A 307 3.83 -12.45 -14.27
CA ALA A 307 4.30 -12.57 -12.90
C ALA A 307 3.19 -13.14 -11.99
N LEU A 308 3.55 -14.02 -11.07
CA LEU A 308 2.64 -14.54 -10.04
C LEU A 308 2.81 -13.67 -8.77
N GLY A 309 1.72 -13.16 -8.21
CA GLY A 309 1.74 -12.43 -6.95
C GLY A 309 2.21 -13.33 -5.78
N LEU A 310 3.03 -12.77 -4.89
CA LEU A 310 3.65 -13.52 -3.78
C LEU A 310 2.63 -14.28 -2.93
N GLN A 311 1.49 -13.66 -2.61
CA GLN A 311 0.44 -14.29 -1.81
C GLN A 311 -0.23 -15.51 -2.48
N PHE A 312 0.03 -15.76 -3.75
CA PHE A 312 -0.51 -16.90 -4.51
C PHE A 312 0.50 -18.04 -4.64
N ALA A 313 1.75 -17.82 -4.28
CA ALA A 313 2.81 -18.83 -4.30
C ALA A 313 2.89 -19.65 -3.00
N GLN A 314 2.10 -19.29 -1.98
CA GLN A 314 2.07 -19.92 -0.65
C GLN A 314 0.94 -20.94 -0.52
#